data_3e11c90f0b913954865efbdcd84b2897
#
_entry.id   3e11c90f0b913954865efbdcd84b2897
#
_cell.length_a   1.000
_cell.length_b   1.000
_cell.length_c   1.000
_cell.angle_alpha   90.00
_cell.angle_beta   90.00
_cell.angle_gamma   90.00
#
_symmetry.space_group_name_H-M   'P 1'
#
loop_
_entity.id
_entity.type
_entity.pdbx_description
1 polymer ?
#
loop_
_entity_poly.entity_id
_entity_poly.type
_entity_poly.pdbx_seq_one_letter_code
_entity_poly.pdbx_strand_id
1 'polypeptide(L)'
;MDKRTICLLNDSFPPEIDGVANAVVNYAKNITKSGENAIVVTPTMPGADDSAFPFPVLRYPSIDMRKKLGYVAGYPFSPETARVLTEQKVELMHTHCPITSCLLARSLRAVVDAPLVLTYHTKYDVDIAKAVRGKLLQESAIRALVQNIASCDEVWVVSRGAGENLRSLGYEGDYIVMENGVDVPRGRVSDEAIAAATGRYDLPQNVPVFLFVGRLMWYKGIRIILDALKTLREKNVDFRMVFVGEGADGAEIRSYAEERKLSDRCFFTGAISDREIIRAWYGRSDLFLFPSTFDTNGLVVREAAASGTATVMIRNSCASEGVGDGQNGFCIEENAAAMAAKLEELCRAPEVMQVVGENAQRELYVSWETAVQRAMARYEVVIDNYRSGKYPKRERFGDEFFKTQGGLMEAFASVGELSEEIAAELRIERDEALQTIVRSRQELRERFGETKQELAERYETILQKVDRYL
;
A
#
# COMPACT_ATOMS: atom_id res chain seq x y z
N MET A 1 -9.73 -31.60 1.70
CA MET A 1 -10.54 -30.38 1.46
C MET A 1 -10.06 -29.79 0.14
N ASP A 2 -10.97 -29.35 -0.71
CA ASP A 2 -10.58 -28.64 -1.93
C ASP A 2 -9.87 -27.36 -1.54
N LYS A 3 -8.82 -27.00 -2.28
CA LYS A 3 -8.06 -25.78 -2.04
C LYS A 3 -8.94 -24.56 -2.34
N ARG A 4 -8.93 -23.58 -1.44
CA ARG A 4 -9.62 -22.31 -1.68
C ARG A 4 -8.84 -21.47 -2.70
N THR A 5 -9.56 -20.71 -3.52
CA THR A 5 -8.97 -19.78 -4.48
C THR A 5 -9.28 -18.35 -4.05
N ILE A 6 -8.23 -17.59 -3.73
CA ILE A 6 -8.29 -16.19 -3.33
C ILE A 6 -7.79 -15.32 -4.48
N CYS A 7 -8.62 -14.37 -4.92
CA CYS A 7 -8.26 -13.40 -5.94
C CYS A 7 -7.77 -12.10 -5.28
N LEU A 8 -6.55 -11.69 -5.56
CA LEU A 8 -5.95 -10.44 -5.08
C LEU A 8 -5.92 -9.44 -6.23
N LEU A 9 -6.51 -8.25 -6.04
CA LEU A 9 -6.57 -7.22 -7.07
C LEU A 9 -5.80 -5.98 -6.63
N ASN A 10 -5.00 -5.41 -7.53
CA ASN A 10 -4.32 -4.14 -7.30
C ASN A 10 -4.06 -3.38 -8.59
N ASP A 11 -3.98 -2.06 -8.53
CA ASP A 11 -3.72 -1.20 -9.69
C ASP A 11 -2.22 -1.13 -10.05
N SER A 12 -1.33 -1.51 -9.14
CA SER A 12 0.11 -1.63 -9.37
C SER A 12 0.61 -3.05 -9.09
N PHE A 13 1.56 -3.52 -9.89
CA PHE A 13 2.22 -4.82 -9.71
C PHE A 13 3.57 -4.80 -10.44
N PRO A 14 4.55 -5.64 -10.08
CA PRO A 14 5.81 -5.67 -10.78
C PRO A 14 5.67 -5.72 -12.32
N PRO A 15 6.53 -4.98 -13.07
CA PRO A 15 7.81 -4.38 -12.65
C PRO A 15 7.70 -3.05 -11.88
N GLU A 16 6.52 -2.50 -11.68
CA GLU A 16 6.34 -1.33 -10.82
C GLU A 16 6.52 -1.72 -9.35
N ILE A 17 7.36 -0.96 -8.64
CA ILE A 17 7.73 -1.27 -7.25
C ILE A 17 7.18 -0.17 -6.35
N ASP A 18 6.15 -0.49 -5.59
CA ASP A 18 5.63 0.32 -4.50
C ASP A 18 5.27 -0.56 -3.28
N GLY A 19 4.91 0.08 -2.18
CA GLY A 19 4.59 -0.63 -0.94
C GLY A 19 3.35 -1.52 -1.05
N VAL A 20 2.36 -1.16 -1.89
CA VAL A 20 1.13 -1.91 -2.09
C VAL A 20 1.36 -3.10 -3.02
N ALA A 21 2.09 -2.89 -4.12
CA ALA A 21 2.51 -3.98 -5.02
C ALA A 21 3.29 -5.05 -4.24
N ASN A 22 4.24 -4.64 -3.38
CA ASN A 22 4.96 -5.56 -2.50
C ASN A 22 4.02 -6.31 -1.53
N ALA A 23 3.02 -5.65 -0.98
CA ALA A 23 2.04 -6.31 -0.11
C ALA A 23 1.30 -7.41 -0.87
N VAL A 24 0.79 -7.12 -2.07
CA VAL A 24 0.07 -8.09 -2.90
C VAL A 24 0.94 -9.29 -3.27
N VAL A 25 2.20 -9.06 -3.67
CA VAL A 25 3.17 -10.14 -3.93
C VAL A 25 3.36 -11.04 -2.71
N ASN A 26 3.48 -10.44 -1.52
CA ASN A 26 3.68 -11.18 -0.28
C ASN A 26 2.41 -11.93 0.16
N TYR A 27 1.24 -11.33 0.00
CA TYR A 27 -0.03 -12.04 0.20
C TYR A 27 -0.11 -13.27 -0.71
N ALA A 28 0.07 -13.09 -2.03
CA ALA A 28 -0.02 -14.19 -2.98
C ALA A 28 1.00 -15.30 -2.71
N LYS A 29 2.27 -14.95 -2.43
CA LYS A 29 3.33 -15.94 -2.07
C LYS A 29 2.96 -16.74 -0.84
N ASN A 30 2.51 -16.09 0.24
CA ASN A 30 2.23 -16.77 1.49
C ASN A 30 0.92 -17.56 1.45
N ILE A 31 -0.10 -17.11 0.71
CA ILE A 31 -1.31 -17.92 0.43
C ILE A 31 -0.93 -19.20 -0.33
N THR A 32 -0.13 -19.09 -1.39
CA THR A 32 0.34 -20.26 -2.15
C THR A 32 1.20 -21.18 -1.28
N LYS A 33 2.10 -20.64 -0.46
CA LYS A 33 2.93 -21.40 0.48
C LYS A 33 2.09 -22.13 1.55
N SER A 34 0.95 -21.61 1.95
CA SER A 34 0.04 -22.27 2.90
C SER A 34 -0.76 -23.43 2.28
N GLY A 35 -0.62 -23.66 0.97
CA GLY A 35 -1.30 -24.73 0.24
C GLY A 35 -2.61 -24.33 -0.43
N GLU A 36 -3.05 -23.09 -0.29
CA GLU A 36 -4.22 -22.54 -0.96
C GLU A 36 -3.85 -21.94 -2.34
N ASN A 37 -4.83 -21.59 -3.15
CA ASN A 37 -4.60 -20.98 -4.46
C ASN A 37 -4.71 -19.44 -4.34
N ALA A 38 -3.73 -18.73 -4.89
CA ALA A 38 -3.78 -17.29 -5.09
C ALA A 38 -3.81 -16.98 -6.59
N ILE A 39 -4.62 -15.99 -7.00
CA ILE A 39 -4.60 -15.41 -8.33
C ILE A 39 -4.44 -13.90 -8.16
N VAL A 40 -3.47 -13.30 -8.84
CA VAL A 40 -3.33 -11.84 -8.85
C VAL A 40 -3.96 -11.27 -10.12
N VAL A 41 -4.77 -10.23 -9.97
CA VAL A 41 -5.40 -9.49 -11.06
C VAL A 41 -4.90 -8.05 -11.04
N THR A 42 -4.29 -7.60 -12.13
CA THR A 42 -3.60 -6.30 -12.20
C THR A 42 -3.64 -5.74 -13.63
N PRO A 43 -3.50 -4.42 -13.83
CA PRO A 43 -3.46 -3.85 -15.18
C PRO A 43 -2.30 -4.37 -16.03
N THR A 44 -2.50 -4.43 -17.35
CA THR A 44 -1.43 -4.70 -18.29
C THR A 44 -0.37 -3.60 -18.21
N MET A 45 0.90 -3.99 -18.14
CA MET A 45 2.03 -3.08 -18.10
C MET A 45 3.09 -3.47 -19.13
N PRO A 46 3.59 -2.53 -19.94
CA PRO A 46 4.64 -2.82 -20.91
C PRO A 46 5.90 -3.37 -20.24
N GLY A 47 6.41 -4.50 -20.76
CA GLY A 47 7.63 -5.15 -20.26
C GLY A 47 7.44 -5.99 -19.01
N ALA A 48 6.21 -6.26 -18.57
CA ALA A 48 5.94 -7.16 -17.47
C ALA A 48 6.28 -8.61 -17.84
N ASP A 49 6.99 -9.30 -16.94
CA ASP A 49 7.25 -10.73 -17.00
C ASP A 49 6.78 -11.37 -15.68
N ASP A 50 5.72 -12.14 -15.77
CA ASP A 50 5.09 -12.78 -14.61
C ASP A 50 5.54 -14.22 -14.39
N SER A 51 6.44 -14.74 -15.23
CA SER A 51 6.89 -16.14 -15.23
C SER A 51 7.62 -16.56 -13.95
N ALA A 52 8.19 -15.60 -13.22
CA ALA A 52 8.91 -15.85 -11.96
C ALA A 52 7.99 -16.03 -10.73
N PHE A 53 6.69 -15.76 -10.84
CA PHE A 53 5.79 -15.88 -9.71
C PHE A 53 5.26 -17.32 -9.55
N PRO A 54 5.17 -17.87 -8.32
CA PRO A 54 4.64 -19.20 -8.06
C PRO A 54 3.11 -19.27 -8.07
N PHE A 55 2.44 -18.23 -8.55
CA PHE A 55 0.98 -18.08 -8.66
C PHE A 55 0.62 -17.41 -9.99
N PRO A 56 -0.59 -17.64 -10.53
CA PRO A 56 -1.06 -16.97 -11.73
C PRO A 56 -1.19 -15.45 -11.55
N VAL A 57 -0.76 -14.70 -12.57
CA VAL A 57 -1.01 -13.25 -12.69
C VAL A 57 -1.84 -13.02 -13.95
N LEU A 58 -3.03 -12.49 -13.77
CA LEU A 58 -3.96 -12.16 -14.85
C LEU A 58 -3.95 -10.66 -15.06
N ARG A 59 -3.52 -10.23 -16.24
CA ARG A 59 -3.44 -8.82 -16.59
C ARG A 59 -4.63 -8.41 -17.44
N TYR A 60 -5.37 -7.41 -16.96
CA TYR A 60 -6.52 -6.86 -17.66
C TYR A 60 -6.15 -5.58 -18.44
N PRO A 61 -6.92 -5.18 -19.47
CA PRO A 61 -6.63 -4.02 -20.30
C PRO A 61 -6.37 -2.75 -19.50
N SER A 62 -5.46 -1.91 -19.99
CA SER A 62 -5.05 -0.69 -19.30
C SER A 62 -4.60 0.40 -20.26
N ILE A 63 -4.62 1.64 -19.78
CA ILE A 63 -4.14 2.82 -20.49
C ILE A 63 -2.89 3.34 -19.77
N ASP A 64 -1.80 3.54 -20.51
CA ASP A 64 -0.57 4.09 -19.95
C ASP A 64 -0.69 5.60 -19.70
N MET A 65 -0.97 5.97 -18.48
CA MET A 65 -1.05 7.37 -18.02
C MET A 65 0.18 7.80 -17.21
N ARG A 66 1.28 7.04 -17.22
CA ARG A 66 2.48 7.31 -16.41
C ARG A 66 3.07 8.70 -16.65
N LYS A 67 3.04 9.20 -17.89
CA LYS A 67 3.52 10.57 -18.21
C LYS A 67 2.70 11.68 -17.56
N LYS A 68 1.41 11.45 -17.29
CA LYS A 68 0.47 12.45 -16.77
C LYS A 68 0.17 12.25 -15.29
N LEU A 69 -0.03 11.02 -14.85
CA LEU A 69 -0.49 10.65 -13.51
C LEU A 69 0.55 9.85 -12.71
N GLY A 70 1.62 9.40 -13.35
CA GLY A 70 2.65 8.58 -12.71
C GLY A 70 2.28 7.09 -12.57
N TYR A 71 1.14 6.64 -13.09
CA TYR A 71 0.70 5.25 -13.02
C TYR A 71 -0.05 4.79 -14.28
N VAL A 72 -0.30 3.48 -14.37
CA VAL A 72 -1.10 2.86 -15.43
C VAL A 72 -2.54 2.73 -14.94
N ALA A 73 -3.50 3.30 -15.68
CA ALA A 73 -4.91 3.20 -15.33
C ALA A 73 -5.51 1.92 -15.95
N GLY A 74 -5.94 0.99 -15.11
CA GLY A 74 -6.64 -0.22 -15.56
C GLY A 74 -8.06 0.09 -16.04
N TYR A 75 -8.57 -0.74 -16.95
CA TYR A 75 -9.95 -0.64 -17.39
C TYR A 75 -10.86 -1.52 -16.52
N PRO A 76 -11.91 -0.97 -15.88
CA PRO A 76 -12.66 -1.68 -14.83
C PRO A 76 -13.62 -2.76 -15.33
N PHE A 77 -13.56 -3.12 -16.62
CA PHE A 77 -14.38 -4.17 -17.22
C PHE A 77 -13.50 -5.09 -18.06
N SER A 78 -13.49 -6.37 -17.75
CA SER A 78 -12.71 -7.37 -18.48
C SER A 78 -13.49 -8.69 -18.55
N PRO A 79 -14.09 -9.02 -19.70
CA PRO A 79 -14.80 -10.28 -19.92
C PRO A 79 -13.89 -11.50 -19.73
N GLU A 80 -12.64 -11.40 -20.15
CA GLU A 80 -11.68 -12.48 -20.02
C GLU A 80 -11.35 -12.74 -18.54
N THR A 81 -11.13 -11.69 -17.76
CA THR A 81 -10.93 -11.81 -16.31
C THR A 81 -12.14 -12.47 -15.65
N ALA A 82 -13.36 -12.05 -16.00
CA ALA A 82 -14.59 -12.64 -15.49
C ALA A 82 -14.67 -14.14 -15.77
N ARG A 83 -14.37 -14.56 -17.00
CA ARG A 83 -14.36 -15.96 -17.42
C ARG A 83 -13.36 -16.77 -16.60
N VAL A 84 -12.10 -16.32 -16.55
CA VAL A 84 -11.03 -17.03 -15.84
C VAL A 84 -11.35 -17.17 -14.35
N LEU A 85 -11.80 -16.11 -13.67
CA LEU A 85 -12.10 -16.18 -12.23
C LEU A 85 -13.30 -17.09 -11.93
N THR A 86 -14.29 -17.16 -12.83
CA THR A 86 -15.42 -18.08 -12.69
C THR A 86 -14.96 -19.54 -12.85
N GLU A 87 -14.14 -19.84 -13.86
CA GLU A 87 -13.58 -21.15 -14.10
C GLU A 87 -12.69 -21.63 -12.90
N GLN A 88 -11.96 -20.72 -12.30
CA GLN A 88 -11.09 -20.99 -11.13
C GLN A 88 -11.84 -21.06 -9.81
N LYS A 89 -13.17 -20.88 -9.80
CA LYS A 89 -14.04 -20.97 -8.62
C LYS A 89 -13.53 -20.10 -7.47
N VAL A 90 -13.27 -18.82 -7.74
CA VAL A 90 -12.80 -17.87 -6.73
C VAL A 90 -13.82 -17.77 -5.58
N GLU A 91 -13.37 -17.94 -4.36
CA GLU A 91 -14.20 -17.89 -3.16
C GLU A 91 -14.15 -16.56 -2.41
N LEU A 92 -13.14 -15.73 -2.68
CA LEU A 92 -12.99 -14.40 -2.11
C LEU A 92 -12.17 -13.51 -3.05
N MET A 93 -12.61 -12.27 -3.20
CA MET A 93 -11.86 -11.21 -3.87
C MET A 93 -11.35 -10.21 -2.83
N HIS A 94 -10.04 -9.89 -2.88
CA HIS A 94 -9.43 -8.92 -2.02
C HIS A 94 -8.71 -7.85 -2.84
N THR A 95 -9.22 -6.63 -2.84
CA THR A 95 -8.59 -5.50 -3.52
C THR A 95 -7.72 -4.69 -2.56
N HIS A 96 -6.55 -4.30 -3.03
CA HIS A 96 -5.59 -3.49 -2.28
C HIS A 96 -5.54 -2.03 -2.73
N CYS A 97 -6.31 -1.68 -3.77
CA CYS A 97 -6.45 -0.31 -4.24
C CYS A 97 -7.94 0.02 -4.43
N PRO A 98 -8.44 1.17 -3.93
CA PRO A 98 -9.84 1.54 -4.02
C PRO A 98 -10.22 2.22 -5.35
N ILE A 99 -9.35 2.19 -6.36
CA ILE A 99 -9.57 2.86 -7.64
C ILE A 99 -10.06 1.84 -8.68
N THR A 100 -9.28 1.58 -9.73
CA THR A 100 -9.75 0.76 -10.87
C THR A 100 -9.88 -0.72 -10.54
N SER A 101 -8.97 -1.29 -9.78
CA SER A 101 -9.07 -2.69 -9.34
C SER A 101 -10.28 -2.95 -8.44
N CYS A 102 -10.67 -1.99 -7.60
CA CYS A 102 -11.88 -2.11 -6.81
C CYS A 102 -13.14 -2.00 -7.69
N LEU A 103 -13.17 -1.10 -8.68
CA LEU A 103 -14.26 -1.03 -9.66
C LEU A 103 -14.38 -2.32 -10.47
N LEU A 104 -13.25 -2.88 -10.92
CA LEU A 104 -13.22 -4.18 -11.59
C LEU A 104 -13.77 -5.28 -10.66
N ALA A 105 -13.31 -5.37 -9.42
CA ALA A 105 -13.80 -6.35 -8.46
C ALA A 105 -15.31 -6.24 -8.23
N ARG A 106 -15.85 -5.01 -8.15
CA ARG A 106 -17.29 -4.76 -8.02
C ARG A 106 -18.06 -5.24 -9.26
N SER A 107 -17.51 -5.03 -10.45
CA SER A 107 -18.12 -5.54 -11.70
C SER A 107 -18.09 -7.07 -11.76
N LEU A 108 -16.96 -7.69 -11.38
CA LEU A 108 -16.76 -9.13 -11.36
C LEU A 108 -17.65 -9.84 -10.32
N ARG A 109 -17.99 -9.17 -9.22
CA ARG A 109 -18.84 -9.71 -8.16
C ARG A 109 -20.20 -10.22 -8.67
N ALA A 110 -20.73 -9.62 -9.74
CA ALA A 110 -21.97 -10.06 -10.35
C ALA A 110 -21.89 -11.46 -10.97
N VAL A 111 -20.68 -11.89 -11.33
CA VAL A 111 -20.40 -13.14 -12.05
C VAL A 111 -19.76 -14.18 -11.14
N VAL A 112 -18.77 -13.78 -10.35
CA VAL A 112 -17.95 -14.67 -9.51
C VAL A 112 -18.70 -15.13 -8.24
N ASP A 113 -19.68 -14.36 -7.79
CA ASP A 113 -20.50 -14.63 -6.58
C ASP A 113 -19.65 -14.87 -5.31
N ALA A 114 -18.66 -14.01 -5.08
CA ALA A 114 -17.76 -14.06 -3.95
C ALA A 114 -17.77 -12.76 -3.14
N PRO A 115 -17.44 -12.79 -1.83
CA PRO A 115 -17.29 -11.59 -1.03
C PRO A 115 -16.11 -10.74 -1.50
N LEU A 116 -16.21 -9.43 -1.26
CA LEU A 116 -15.20 -8.45 -1.60
C LEU A 116 -14.64 -7.79 -0.36
N VAL A 117 -13.35 -7.97 -0.13
CA VAL A 117 -12.56 -7.28 0.92
C VAL A 117 -11.72 -6.19 0.28
N LEU A 118 -11.53 -5.08 1.00
CA LEU A 118 -10.58 -4.04 0.59
C LEU A 118 -9.62 -3.73 1.72
N THR A 119 -8.32 -3.67 1.43
CA THR A 119 -7.33 -3.09 2.34
C THR A 119 -6.94 -1.68 1.92
N TYR A 120 -7.13 -0.72 2.81
CA TYR A 120 -6.74 0.68 2.66
C TYR A 120 -5.29 0.88 3.07
N HIS A 121 -4.39 1.07 2.09
CA HIS A 121 -2.95 1.17 2.31
C HIS A 121 -2.41 2.59 2.34
N THR A 122 -3.05 3.54 1.64
CA THR A 122 -2.50 4.85 1.31
C THR A 122 -3.46 5.96 1.70
N LYS A 123 -2.94 7.11 2.13
CA LYS A 123 -3.70 8.35 2.34
C LYS A 123 -3.96 9.03 1.00
N TYR A 124 -5.06 8.67 0.36
CA TYR A 124 -5.40 9.11 -1.00
C TYR A 124 -5.73 10.61 -1.13
N ASP A 125 -6.12 11.28 -0.04
CA ASP A 125 -6.34 12.73 -0.01
C ASP A 125 -5.13 13.51 -0.52
N VAL A 126 -3.94 13.12 -0.11
CA VAL A 126 -2.69 13.76 -0.54
C VAL A 126 -2.40 13.51 -2.02
N ASP A 127 -2.62 12.30 -2.50
CA ASP A 127 -2.34 11.93 -3.88
C ASP A 127 -3.38 12.56 -4.83
N ILE A 128 -4.66 12.57 -4.44
CA ILE A 128 -5.72 13.27 -5.16
C ILE A 128 -5.46 14.79 -5.21
N ALA A 129 -5.02 15.39 -4.10
CA ALA A 129 -4.70 16.83 -4.07
C ALA A 129 -3.57 17.22 -5.02
N LYS A 130 -2.60 16.31 -5.26
CA LYS A 130 -1.51 16.51 -6.21
C LYS A 130 -1.95 16.27 -7.66
N ALA A 131 -2.77 15.24 -7.90
CA ALA A 131 -3.16 14.80 -9.23
C ALA A 131 -4.31 15.63 -9.83
N VAL A 132 -5.31 15.99 -9.03
CA VAL A 132 -6.54 16.63 -9.47
C VAL A 132 -6.52 18.13 -9.17
N ARG A 133 -6.75 18.96 -10.19
CA ARG A 133 -6.80 20.42 -10.03
C ARG A 133 -8.22 20.88 -9.71
N GLY A 134 -8.36 21.70 -8.68
CA GLY A 134 -9.62 22.31 -8.28
C GLY A 134 -10.33 21.56 -7.16
N LYS A 135 -10.72 22.31 -6.12
CA LYS A 135 -11.27 21.77 -4.86
C LYS A 135 -12.54 20.94 -5.06
N LEU A 136 -13.46 21.38 -5.93
CA LEU A 136 -14.71 20.65 -6.20
C LEU A 136 -14.46 19.28 -6.82
N LEU A 137 -13.50 19.19 -7.76
CA LEU A 137 -13.11 17.92 -8.39
C LEU A 137 -12.40 16.99 -7.39
N GLN A 138 -11.53 17.54 -6.55
CA GLN A 138 -10.89 16.77 -5.46
C GLN A 138 -11.92 16.17 -4.50
N GLU A 139 -12.89 16.98 -4.04
CA GLU A 139 -13.98 16.52 -3.18
C GLU A 139 -14.85 15.46 -3.87
N SER A 140 -15.09 15.63 -5.18
CA SER A 140 -15.85 14.64 -5.96
C SER A 140 -15.09 13.31 -6.09
N ALA A 141 -13.79 13.35 -6.38
CA ALA A 141 -12.94 12.18 -6.44
C ALA A 141 -12.86 11.46 -5.09
N ILE A 142 -12.71 12.20 -3.99
CA ILE A 142 -12.70 11.63 -2.63
C ILE A 142 -14.04 10.95 -2.32
N ARG A 143 -15.17 11.59 -2.61
CA ARG A 143 -16.50 10.98 -2.42
C ARG A 143 -16.65 9.68 -3.22
N ALA A 144 -16.26 9.68 -4.48
CA ALA A 144 -16.32 8.51 -5.33
C ALA A 144 -15.44 7.37 -4.80
N LEU A 145 -14.22 7.70 -4.32
CA LEU A 145 -13.31 6.76 -3.70
C LEU A 145 -13.90 6.15 -2.42
N VAL A 146 -14.46 6.97 -1.53
CA VAL A 146 -15.11 6.50 -0.30
C VAL A 146 -16.32 5.62 -0.59
N GLN A 147 -17.16 5.98 -1.57
CA GLN A 147 -18.28 5.15 -2.02
C GLN A 147 -17.81 3.80 -2.57
N ASN A 148 -16.69 3.80 -3.30
CA ASN A 148 -16.10 2.57 -3.82
C ASN A 148 -15.63 1.65 -2.69
N ILE A 149 -14.95 2.21 -1.66
CA ILE A 149 -14.55 1.50 -0.44
C ILE A 149 -15.78 0.96 0.31
N ALA A 150 -16.78 1.80 0.53
CA ALA A 150 -18.01 1.44 1.26
C ALA A 150 -18.83 0.34 0.57
N SER A 151 -18.56 0.06 -0.71
CA SER A 151 -19.21 -1.02 -1.45
C SER A 151 -18.60 -2.40 -1.19
N CYS A 152 -17.50 -2.50 -0.47
CA CYS A 152 -16.89 -3.78 -0.09
C CYS A 152 -17.63 -4.40 1.10
N ASP A 153 -17.55 -5.71 1.27
CA ASP A 153 -18.20 -6.43 2.38
C ASP A 153 -17.44 -6.24 3.68
N GLU A 154 -16.11 -6.18 3.59
CA GLU A 154 -15.24 -5.77 4.68
C GLU A 154 -14.19 -4.78 4.21
N VAL A 155 -13.87 -3.83 5.08
CA VAL A 155 -12.79 -2.86 4.89
C VAL A 155 -11.72 -3.10 5.95
N TRP A 156 -10.51 -3.32 5.49
CA TRP A 156 -9.33 -3.44 6.33
C TRP A 156 -8.46 -2.21 6.19
N VAL A 157 -7.74 -1.88 7.25
CA VAL A 157 -6.79 -0.77 7.26
C VAL A 157 -5.46 -1.26 7.83
N VAL A 158 -4.34 -0.75 7.33
CA VAL A 158 -3.01 -1.22 7.74
C VAL A 158 -2.58 -0.68 9.11
N SER A 159 -3.30 0.31 9.66
CA SER A 159 -3.08 0.92 10.97
C SER A 159 -4.35 1.65 11.43
N ARG A 160 -4.47 1.97 12.72
CA ARG A 160 -5.57 2.80 13.22
C ARG A 160 -5.56 4.19 12.60
N GLY A 161 -4.38 4.82 12.48
CA GLY A 161 -4.25 6.13 11.86
C GLY A 161 -4.62 6.13 10.37
N ALA A 162 -4.42 5.02 9.64
CA ALA A 162 -4.96 4.87 8.30
C ALA A 162 -6.50 4.81 8.32
N GLY A 163 -7.09 4.13 9.31
CA GLY A 163 -8.53 4.08 9.52
C GLY A 163 -9.13 5.45 9.89
N GLU A 164 -8.46 6.21 10.75
CA GLU A 164 -8.87 7.57 11.11
C GLU A 164 -8.77 8.52 9.92
N ASN A 165 -7.73 8.40 9.10
CA ASN A 165 -7.65 9.13 7.83
C ASN A 165 -8.82 8.77 6.92
N LEU A 166 -9.12 7.48 6.74
CA LEU A 166 -10.27 7.05 5.94
C LEU A 166 -11.59 7.62 6.47
N ARG A 167 -11.79 7.65 7.79
CA ARG A 167 -12.96 8.30 8.42
C ARG A 167 -13.01 9.80 8.16
N SER A 168 -11.87 10.49 8.19
CA SER A 168 -11.79 11.92 7.89
C SER A 168 -12.18 12.26 6.45
N LEU A 169 -12.08 11.28 5.54
CA LEU A 169 -12.54 11.38 4.15
C LEU A 169 -14.05 11.14 3.97
N GLY A 170 -14.77 10.79 5.05
CA GLY A 170 -16.21 10.56 5.05
C GLY A 170 -16.63 9.09 5.04
N TYR A 171 -15.72 8.13 5.31
CA TYR A 171 -16.10 6.74 5.48
C TYR A 171 -16.75 6.52 6.86
N GLU A 172 -18.02 6.07 6.87
CA GLU A 172 -18.81 5.86 8.11
C GLU A 172 -18.88 4.37 8.53
N GLY A 173 -18.40 3.45 7.69
CA GLY A 173 -18.45 2.01 7.96
C GLY A 173 -17.42 1.56 9.00
N ASP A 174 -17.56 0.30 9.43
CA ASP A 174 -16.56 -0.35 10.28
C ASP A 174 -15.32 -0.75 9.49
N TYR A 175 -14.17 -0.78 10.16
CA TYR A 175 -12.94 -1.32 9.60
C TYR A 175 -12.22 -2.23 10.59
N ILE A 176 -11.39 -3.10 10.05
CA ILE A 176 -10.52 -4.00 10.81
C ILE A 176 -9.06 -3.59 10.58
N VAL A 177 -8.28 -3.48 11.66
CA VAL A 177 -6.84 -3.25 11.54
C VAL A 177 -6.17 -4.58 11.18
N MET A 178 -5.58 -4.63 9.98
CA MET A 178 -4.84 -5.76 9.45
C MET A 178 -3.45 -5.28 9.04
N GLU A 179 -2.51 -5.41 9.97
CA GLU A 179 -1.14 -4.92 9.79
C GLU A 179 -0.40 -5.68 8.70
N ASN A 180 0.42 -4.97 7.92
CA ASN A 180 1.33 -5.59 6.98
C ASN A 180 2.51 -6.26 7.71
N GLY A 181 3.05 -7.32 7.11
CA GLY A 181 4.33 -7.89 7.49
C GLY A 181 5.51 -7.15 6.85
N VAL A 182 6.73 -7.57 7.19
CA VAL A 182 7.96 -7.12 6.53
C VAL A 182 8.71 -8.29 5.89
N ASP A 183 9.44 -7.99 4.80
CA ASP A 183 10.24 -8.96 4.04
C ASP A 183 11.60 -9.26 4.69
N VAL A 184 11.91 -8.54 5.76
CA VAL A 184 13.19 -8.67 6.48
C VAL A 184 13.06 -9.82 7.49
N PRO A 185 13.88 -10.88 7.41
CA PRO A 185 13.92 -11.91 8.43
C PRO A 185 14.35 -11.33 9.79
N ARG A 186 13.76 -11.85 10.86
CA ARG A 186 14.13 -11.47 12.23
C ARG A 186 15.56 -11.85 12.53
N GLY A 187 16.33 -10.91 13.03
CA GLY A 187 17.72 -11.10 13.42
C GLY A 187 18.70 -10.18 12.70
N ARG A 188 19.82 -9.93 13.35
CA ARG A 188 20.94 -9.17 12.80
C ARG A 188 21.71 -10.04 11.81
N VAL A 189 22.21 -9.45 10.73
CA VAL A 189 23.16 -10.12 9.82
C VAL A 189 24.54 -10.22 10.47
N SER A 190 25.45 -11.04 9.90
CA SER A 190 26.79 -11.23 10.44
C SER A 190 27.63 -9.93 10.41
N ASP A 191 28.59 -9.85 11.30
CA ASP A 191 29.50 -8.69 11.36
C ASP A 191 30.33 -8.54 10.07
N GLU A 192 30.65 -9.65 9.41
CA GLU A 192 31.33 -9.65 8.09
C GLU A 192 30.44 -9.03 7.02
N ALA A 193 29.14 -9.36 7.00
CA ALA A 193 28.18 -8.76 6.06
C ALA A 193 28.00 -7.27 6.32
N ILE A 194 27.95 -6.87 7.60
CA ILE A 194 27.90 -5.46 7.99
C ILE A 194 29.17 -4.74 7.50
N ALA A 195 30.34 -5.28 7.78
CA ALA A 195 31.61 -4.68 7.36
C ALA A 195 31.72 -4.55 5.83
N ALA A 196 31.28 -5.57 5.08
CA ALA A 196 31.27 -5.55 3.64
C ALA A 196 30.34 -4.44 3.07
N ALA A 197 29.19 -4.25 3.65
CA ALA A 197 28.20 -3.25 3.19
C ALA A 197 28.59 -1.81 3.59
N THR A 198 29.23 -1.62 4.75
CA THR A 198 29.42 -0.31 5.38
C THR A 198 30.84 0.18 5.45
N GLY A 199 31.84 -0.71 5.22
CA GLY A 199 33.27 -0.45 5.46
C GLY A 199 33.91 0.66 4.63
N ARG A 200 33.25 1.12 3.57
CA ARG A 200 33.72 2.26 2.76
C ARG A 200 33.39 3.63 3.37
N TYR A 201 32.60 3.66 4.44
CA TYR A 201 32.18 4.89 5.12
C TYR A 201 32.94 5.05 6.44
N ASP A 202 33.21 6.30 6.83
CA ASP A 202 33.82 6.62 8.12
C ASP A 202 32.80 6.46 9.25
N LEU A 203 32.69 5.24 9.79
CA LEU A 203 31.78 4.88 10.86
C LEU A 203 32.53 4.28 12.07
N PRO A 204 33.17 5.11 12.90
CA PRO A 204 33.95 4.63 14.04
C PRO A 204 33.11 3.82 15.03
N GLN A 205 33.69 2.82 15.68
CA GLN A 205 32.94 1.92 16.58
C GLN A 205 32.36 2.63 17.80
N ASN A 206 33.04 3.67 18.31
CA ASN A 206 32.63 4.40 19.52
C ASN A 206 31.78 5.66 19.20
N VAL A 207 31.32 5.81 17.99
CA VAL A 207 30.49 6.95 17.54
C VAL A 207 29.14 6.42 17.13
N PRO A 208 28.03 6.94 17.72
CA PRO A 208 26.69 6.52 17.34
C PRO A 208 26.40 6.73 15.85
N VAL A 209 25.84 5.71 15.22
CA VAL A 209 25.41 5.75 13.82
C VAL A 209 23.89 5.82 13.77
N PHE A 210 23.38 6.88 13.18
CA PHE A 210 21.98 7.07 12.91
C PHE A 210 21.67 6.72 11.46
N LEU A 211 20.50 6.18 11.21
CA LEU A 211 20.06 5.71 9.90
C LEU A 211 18.70 6.31 9.53
N PHE A 212 18.55 6.66 8.27
CA PHE A 212 17.26 6.87 7.62
C PHE A 212 17.21 6.00 6.36
N VAL A 213 16.09 5.28 6.16
CA VAL A 213 15.83 4.48 4.95
C VAL A 213 14.52 4.93 4.34
N GLY A 214 14.54 5.30 3.08
CA GLY A 214 13.34 5.70 2.36
C GLY A 214 13.58 6.72 1.25
N ARG A 215 12.51 7.12 0.57
CA ARG A 215 12.59 8.16 -0.45
C ARG A 215 13.04 9.49 0.17
N LEU A 216 14.05 10.12 -0.43
CA LEU A 216 14.55 11.43 0.00
C LEU A 216 13.58 12.52 -0.44
N MET A 217 12.57 12.75 0.40
CA MET A 217 11.49 13.72 0.20
C MET A 217 11.28 14.53 1.50
N TRP A 218 11.08 15.82 1.40
CA TRP A 218 10.92 16.69 2.57
C TRP A 218 9.78 16.30 3.49
N TYR A 219 8.68 15.77 2.92
CA TYR A 219 7.53 15.32 3.72
C TYR A 219 7.81 14.09 4.60
N LYS A 220 8.95 13.43 4.45
CA LYS A 220 9.41 12.36 5.34
C LYS A 220 10.07 12.88 6.64
N GLY A 221 10.04 14.19 6.87
CA GLY A 221 10.57 14.81 8.07
C GLY A 221 12.10 14.96 8.09
N ILE A 222 12.79 14.80 6.95
CA ILE A 222 14.27 14.85 6.87
C ILE A 222 14.80 16.20 7.35
N ARG A 223 14.04 17.31 7.20
CA ARG A 223 14.40 18.60 7.75
C ARG A 223 14.55 18.58 9.27
N ILE A 224 13.65 17.87 9.98
CA ILE A 224 13.71 17.68 11.44
C ILE A 224 15.01 16.97 11.82
N ILE A 225 15.41 15.94 11.06
CA ILE A 225 16.68 15.21 11.29
C ILE A 225 17.85 16.18 11.14
N LEU A 226 17.99 16.85 10.01
CA LEU A 226 19.16 17.69 9.71
C LEU A 226 19.29 18.88 10.68
N ASP A 227 18.18 19.52 11.07
CA ASP A 227 18.21 20.61 12.05
C ASP A 227 18.55 20.11 13.47
N ALA A 228 18.10 18.92 13.84
CA ALA A 228 18.49 18.27 15.10
C ALA A 228 19.99 17.94 15.11
N LEU A 229 20.52 17.37 14.03
CA LEU A 229 21.94 17.03 13.89
C LEU A 229 22.84 18.27 13.92
N LYS A 230 22.40 19.40 13.33
CA LYS A 230 23.08 20.68 13.49
C LYS A 230 23.22 21.08 14.96
N THR A 231 22.12 20.94 15.73
CA THR A 231 22.13 21.24 17.17
C THR A 231 23.09 20.33 17.94
N LEU A 232 23.15 19.03 17.63
CA LEU A 232 24.11 18.11 18.24
C LEU A 232 25.56 18.54 17.95
N ARG A 233 25.85 18.90 16.68
CA ARG A 233 27.16 19.39 16.27
C ARG A 233 27.58 20.65 17.06
N GLU A 234 26.68 21.60 17.19
CA GLU A 234 26.90 22.84 17.96
C GLU A 234 27.20 22.57 19.47
N LYS A 235 26.64 21.47 19.98
CA LYS A 235 26.90 20.97 21.34
C LYS A 235 28.12 20.05 21.44
N ASN A 236 28.88 19.86 20.37
CA ASN A 236 30.03 18.96 20.28
C ASN A 236 29.72 17.49 20.62
N VAL A 237 28.49 17.04 20.34
CA VAL A 237 28.13 15.61 20.36
C VAL A 237 28.59 14.98 19.06
N ASP A 238 29.35 13.89 19.14
CA ASP A 238 29.80 13.16 17.93
C ASP A 238 28.75 12.14 17.51
N PHE A 239 28.55 11.99 16.19
CA PHE A 239 27.62 11.07 15.55
C PHE A 239 28.01 10.85 14.10
N ARG A 240 27.43 9.79 13.48
CA ARG A 240 27.37 9.63 12.03
C ARG A 240 25.92 9.43 11.62
N MET A 241 25.54 10.01 10.49
CA MET A 241 24.20 9.86 9.91
C MET A 241 24.28 9.28 8.51
N VAL A 242 23.48 8.26 8.24
CA VAL A 242 23.42 7.62 6.91
C VAL A 242 22.01 7.72 6.38
N PHE A 243 21.89 8.24 5.15
CA PHE A 243 20.65 8.29 4.39
C PHE A 243 20.73 7.24 3.27
N VAL A 244 19.85 6.22 3.34
CA VAL A 244 19.70 5.19 2.31
C VAL A 244 18.44 5.47 1.50
N GLY A 245 18.61 5.74 0.23
CA GLY A 245 17.53 6.00 -0.71
C GLY A 245 17.80 7.17 -1.65
N GLU A 246 16.87 7.39 -2.54
CA GLU A 246 16.82 8.52 -3.48
C GLU A 246 15.43 9.14 -3.51
N GLY A 247 15.29 10.31 -4.11
CA GLY A 247 14.00 10.99 -4.23
C GLY A 247 14.13 12.33 -4.94
N ALA A 248 13.00 12.91 -5.31
CA ALA A 248 12.96 14.16 -6.05
C ALA A 248 13.66 15.33 -5.30
N ASP A 249 13.60 15.33 -3.96
CA ASP A 249 14.21 16.38 -3.14
C ASP A 249 15.66 16.05 -2.73
N GLY A 250 16.23 14.94 -3.22
CA GLY A 250 17.54 14.44 -2.79
C GLY A 250 18.70 15.42 -2.97
N ALA A 251 18.73 16.17 -4.07
CA ALA A 251 19.76 17.18 -4.33
C ALA A 251 19.63 18.35 -3.33
N GLU A 252 18.42 18.83 -3.09
CA GLU A 252 18.15 19.92 -2.15
C GLU A 252 18.47 19.51 -0.71
N ILE A 253 18.14 18.26 -0.33
CA ILE A 253 18.46 17.69 0.99
C ILE A 253 19.96 17.62 1.23
N ARG A 254 20.78 17.25 0.22
CA ARG A 254 22.25 17.25 0.31
C ARG A 254 22.77 18.67 0.50
N SER A 255 22.33 19.62 -0.33
CA SER A 255 22.72 21.02 -0.19
C SER A 255 22.34 21.59 1.18
N TYR A 256 21.18 21.24 1.70
CA TYR A 256 20.75 21.65 3.04
C TYR A 256 21.62 21.07 4.16
N ALA A 257 22.11 19.84 4.02
CA ALA A 257 23.07 19.24 4.94
C ALA A 257 24.43 19.97 4.89
N GLU A 258 24.89 20.37 3.69
CA GLU A 258 26.12 21.16 3.51
C GLU A 258 26.02 22.53 4.14
N GLU A 259 24.92 23.26 3.94
CA GLU A 259 24.67 24.57 4.57
C GLU A 259 24.73 24.49 6.10
N ARG A 260 24.34 23.34 6.67
CA ARG A 260 24.40 23.08 8.11
C ARG A 260 25.75 22.53 8.57
N LYS A 261 26.74 22.48 7.66
CA LYS A 261 28.09 22.00 7.91
C LYS A 261 28.11 20.54 8.39
N LEU A 262 27.25 19.69 7.83
CA LEU A 262 27.10 18.27 8.22
C LEU A 262 27.79 17.31 7.24
N SER A 263 28.47 17.79 6.20
CA SER A 263 29.05 16.98 5.12
C SER A 263 30.09 15.97 5.58
N ASP A 264 30.76 16.24 6.70
CA ASP A 264 31.77 15.34 7.31
C ASP A 264 31.13 14.21 8.14
N ARG A 265 29.83 14.28 8.44
CA ARG A 265 29.10 13.35 9.32
C ARG A 265 27.88 12.71 8.70
N CYS A 266 27.41 13.24 7.57
CA CYS A 266 26.23 12.74 6.84
C CYS A 266 26.63 12.07 5.53
N PHE A 267 26.25 10.82 5.38
CA PHE A 267 26.52 9.99 4.21
C PHE A 267 25.23 9.66 3.46
N PHE A 268 25.26 9.74 2.15
CA PHE A 268 24.15 9.43 1.27
C PHE A 268 24.55 8.27 0.34
N THR A 269 23.93 7.11 0.51
CA THR A 269 24.32 5.90 -0.21
C THR A 269 23.71 5.80 -1.60
N GLY A 270 22.65 6.56 -1.89
CA GLY A 270 21.77 6.33 -3.02
C GLY A 270 20.75 5.22 -2.72
N ALA A 271 19.98 4.85 -3.73
CA ALA A 271 19.03 3.74 -3.63
C ALA A 271 19.75 2.40 -3.55
N ILE A 272 19.30 1.54 -2.64
CA ILE A 272 19.80 0.17 -2.48
C ILE A 272 18.60 -0.76 -2.68
N SER A 273 18.71 -1.67 -3.64
CA SER A 273 17.68 -2.69 -3.93
C SER A 273 17.96 -4.02 -3.25
N ASP A 274 19.21 -4.30 -2.90
CA ASP A 274 19.59 -5.52 -2.20
C ASP A 274 19.14 -5.48 -0.73
N ARG A 275 18.26 -6.39 -0.36
CA ARG A 275 17.68 -6.49 0.97
C ARG A 275 18.71 -6.83 2.04
N GLU A 276 19.71 -7.66 1.73
CA GLU A 276 20.76 -8.02 2.70
C GLU A 276 21.66 -6.83 3.01
N ILE A 277 21.95 -5.98 2.01
CA ILE A 277 22.68 -4.72 2.23
C ILE A 277 21.86 -3.76 3.10
N ILE A 278 20.56 -3.64 2.88
CA ILE A 278 19.67 -2.81 3.72
C ILE A 278 19.65 -3.35 5.17
N ARG A 279 19.59 -4.67 5.35
CA ARG A 279 19.69 -5.32 6.66
C ARG A 279 21.01 -5.02 7.36
N ALA A 280 22.12 -5.03 6.60
CA ALA A 280 23.43 -4.68 7.14
C ALA A 280 23.48 -3.23 7.63
N TRP A 281 22.81 -2.30 6.94
CA TRP A 281 22.68 -0.92 7.40
C TRP A 281 21.88 -0.80 8.69
N TYR A 282 20.72 -1.49 8.80
CA TYR A 282 19.99 -1.54 10.07
C TYR A 282 20.87 -2.14 11.19
N GLY A 283 21.54 -3.28 10.91
CA GLY A 283 22.41 -3.95 11.89
C GLY A 283 23.64 -3.13 12.32
N ARG A 284 24.15 -2.21 11.46
CA ARG A 284 25.27 -1.30 11.81
C ARG A 284 24.81 -0.11 12.66
N SER A 285 23.55 0.25 12.57
CA SER A 285 23.04 1.51 13.10
C SER A 285 22.57 1.34 14.55
N ASP A 286 22.84 2.34 15.38
CA ASP A 286 22.41 2.38 16.78
C ASP A 286 20.97 2.90 16.91
N LEU A 287 20.55 3.80 15.99
CA LEU A 287 19.18 4.32 15.92
C LEU A 287 18.73 4.48 14.48
N PHE A 288 17.46 4.18 14.26
CA PHE A 288 16.72 4.53 13.06
C PHE A 288 15.91 5.81 13.30
N LEU A 289 16.07 6.84 12.46
CA LEU A 289 15.37 8.12 12.60
C LEU A 289 14.25 8.21 11.58
N PHE A 290 13.00 8.23 12.05
CA PHE A 290 11.83 8.22 11.16
C PHE A 290 10.76 9.25 11.59
N PRO A 291 11.01 10.57 11.44
CA PRO A 291 10.07 11.62 11.83
C PRO A 291 8.99 11.87 10.74
N SER A 292 8.48 10.82 10.11
CA SER A 292 7.42 10.92 9.11
C SER A 292 6.04 10.82 9.76
N THR A 293 5.17 11.78 9.45
CA THR A 293 3.74 11.75 9.78
C THR A 293 2.86 11.34 8.59
N PHE A 294 3.49 11.19 7.43
CA PHE A 294 2.81 10.85 6.17
C PHE A 294 2.49 9.35 6.03
N ASP A 295 3.40 8.50 6.48
CA ASP A 295 3.31 7.05 6.27
C ASP A 295 2.11 6.43 6.99
N THR A 296 1.48 5.44 6.36
CA THR A 296 0.30 4.75 6.90
C THR A 296 0.62 3.58 7.82
N ASN A 297 1.76 2.92 7.64
CA ASN A 297 2.15 1.74 8.45
C ASN A 297 3.59 1.80 8.98
N GLY A 298 4.46 2.62 8.37
CA GLY A 298 5.86 2.70 8.78
C GLY A 298 6.60 1.37 8.64
N LEU A 299 6.47 0.66 7.51
CA LEU A 299 7.12 -0.64 7.29
C LEU A 299 8.61 -0.61 7.60
N VAL A 300 9.31 0.48 7.26
CA VAL A 300 10.73 0.67 7.56
C VAL A 300 11.05 0.70 9.07
N VAL A 301 10.09 1.11 9.92
CA VAL A 301 10.22 1.01 11.38
C VAL A 301 10.19 -0.45 11.82
N ARG A 302 9.36 -1.26 11.20
CA ARG A 302 9.29 -2.71 11.48
C ARG A 302 10.47 -3.46 10.88
N GLU A 303 11.06 -2.97 9.78
CA GLU A 303 12.33 -3.47 9.23
C GLU A 303 13.49 -3.18 10.17
N ALA A 304 13.56 -1.97 10.75
CA ALA A 304 14.53 -1.61 11.79
C ALA A 304 14.35 -2.52 13.01
N ALA A 305 13.12 -2.70 13.48
CA ALA A 305 12.79 -3.61 14.59
C ALA A 305 13.22 -5.05 14.31
N ALA A 306 13.03 -5.56 13.06
CA ALA A 306 13.49 -6.91 12.68
C ALA A 306 14.99 -7.11 12.92
N SER A 307 15.78 -6.07 12.74
CA SER A 307 17.24 -6.07 12.93
C SER A 307 17.67 -5.72 14.36
N GLY A 308 16.73 -5.42 15.27
CA GLY A 308 17.03 -5.02 16.65
C GLY A 308 17.46 -3.55 16.77
N THR A 309 17.12 -2.70 15.80
CA THR A 309 17.47 -1.28 15.80
C THR A 309 16.31 -0.45 16.32
N ALA A 310 16.53 0.29 17.41
CA ALA A 310 15.51 1.18 17.98
C ALA A 310 15.21 2.36 17.05
N THR A 311 13.95 2.80 17.01
CA THR A 311 13.50 3.91 16.17
C THR A 311 13.11 5.12 16.98
N VAL A 312 13.53 6.32 16.53
CA VAL A 312 13.00 7.62 16.99
C VAL A 312 11.97 8.10 16.00
N MET A 313 10.75 8.34 16.44
CA MET A 313 9.59 8.68 15.57
C MET A 313 8.70 9.75 16.21
N ILE A 314 7.81 10.31 15.41
CA ILE A 314 6.84 11.32 15.88
C ILE A 314 5.73 10.63 16.70
N ARG A 315 5.45 11.17 17.86
CA ARG A 315 4.36 10.73 18.74
C ARG A 315 3.03 10.82 18.04
N ASN A 316 2.18 9.83 18.21
CA ASN A 316 0.84 9.72 17.58
C ASN A 316 0.86 9.68 16.05
N SER A 317 2.01 9.41 15.41
CA SER A 317 2.04 9.08 13.98
C SER A 317 1.58 7.63 13.75
N CYS A 318 1.14 7.30 12.51
CA CYS A 318 0.80 5.91 12.18
C CYS A 318 2.00 4.96 12.39
N ALA A 319 3.22 5.46 12.20
CA ALA A 319 4.45 4.68 12.41
C ALA A 319 4.71 4.37 13.90
N SER A 320 4.15 5.16 14.82
CA SER A 320 4.31 4.96 16.28
C SER A 320 3.21 4.07 16.90
N GLU A 321 2.32 3.51 16.12
CA GLU A 321 1.31 2.59 16.64
C GLU A 321 1.94 1.33 17.20
N GLY A 322 1.53 0.96 18.43
CA GLY A 322 2.11 -0.16 19.17
C GLY A 322 3.43 0.15 19.84
N VAL A 323 3.93 1.39 19.72
CA VAL A 323 5.20 1.81 20.35
C VAL A 323 4.96 2.40 21.73
N GLY A 324 5.57 1.78 22.74
CA GLY A 324 5.75 2.32 24.09
C GLY A 324 7.01 3.16 24.14
N ASP A 325 6.89 4.46 24.46
CA ASP A 325 8.03 5.40 24.54
C ASP A 325 9.06 4.94 25.59
N GLY A 326 10.31 4.74 25.15
CA GLY A 326 11.39 4.20 25.96
C GLY A 326 11.31 2.68 26.21
N GLN A 327 10.28 1.98 25.74
CA GLN A 327 10.12 0.54 25.90
C GLN A 327 10.58 -0.22 24.63
N ASN A 328 9.99 0.06 23.47
CA ASN A 328 10.29 -0.59 22.20
C ASN A 328 10.45 0.41 21.05
N GLY A 329 10.66 1.68 21.37
CA GLY A 329 10.92 2.80 20.48
C GLY A 329 10.94 4.11 21.26
N PHE A 330 11.23 5.22 20.60
CA PHE A 330 11.26 6.54 21.20
C PHE A 330 10.32 7.48 20.44
N CYS A 331 9.42 8.12 21.16
CA CYS A 331 8.43 9.03 20.61
C CYS A 331 8.76 10.48 20.97
N ILE A 332 8.83 11.35 19.96
CA ILE A 332 9.11 12.78 20.13
C ILE A 332 7.98 13.64 19.57
N GLU A 333 7.95 14.91 19.97
CA GLU A 333 7.12 15.93 19.30
C GLU A 333 7.68 16.25 17.91
N GLU A 334 6.81 16.69 16.98
CA GLU A 334 7.16 16.97 15.57
C GLU A 334 8.00 18.25 15.42
N ASN A 335 9.20 18.27 15.97
CA ASN A 335 10.15 19.36 15.81
C ASN A 335 11.59 18.93 16.03
N ALA A 336 12.53 19.72 15.49
CA ALA A 336 13.97 19.45 15.57
C ALA A 336 14.53 19.56 16.99
N ALA A 337 13.98 20.40 17.85
CA ALA A 337 14.46 20.58 19.21
C ALA A 337 14.18 19.32 20.06
N ALA A 338 12.99 18.73 19.92
CA ALA A 338 12.62 17.49 20.59
C ALA A 338 13.49 16.33 20.10
N MET A 339 13.76 16.22 18.80
CA MET A 339 14.66 15.22 18.24
C MET A 339 16.10 15.42 18.78
N ALA A 340 16.62 16.63 18.74
CA ALA A 340 17.98 16.93 19.23
C ALA A 340 18.13 16.56 20.71
N ALA A 341 17.15 16.91 21.55
CA ALA A 341 17.16 16.58 22.97
C ALA A 341 17.16 15.05 23.19
N LYS A 342 16.32 14.31 22.45
CA LYS A 342 16.28 12.84 22.55
C LYS A 342 17.58 12.21 22.08
N LEU A 343 18.13 12.64 20.95
CA LEU A 343 19.40 12.11 20.44
C LEU A 343 20.56 12.40 21.40
N GLU A 344 20.63 13.60 21.99
CA GLU A 344 21.64 13.96 23.00
C GLU A 344 21.54 13.07 24.25
N GLU A 345 20.32 12.81 24.74
CA GLU A 345 20.05 11.89 25.85
C GLU A 345 20.57 10.49 25.53
N LEU A 346 20.21 9.94 24.34
CA LEU A 346 20.57 8.58 23.95
C LEU A 346 22.07 8.41 23.65
N CYS A 347 22.73 9.43 23.11
CA CYS A 347 24.19 9.39 22.95
C CYS A 347 24.97 9.28 24.29
N ARG A 348 24.35 9.71 25.40
CA ARG A 348 24.95 9.57 26.75
C ARG A 348 24.69 8.20 27.40
N ALA A 349 23.73 7.45 26.89
CA ALA A 349 23.31 6.16 27.40
C ALA A 349 23.09 5.14 26.24
N PRO A 350 24.16 4.76 25.54
CA PRO A 350 24.05 3.91 24.34
C PRO A 350 23.42 2.54 24.61
N GLU A 351 23.58 2.00 25.82
CA GLU A 351 22.97 0.75 26.27
C GLU A 351 21.43 0.79 26.22
N VAL A 352 20.83 1.95 26.40
CA VAL A 352 19.36 2.13 26.29
C VAL A 352 18.88 1.91 24.87
N MET A 353 19.65 2.37 23.87
CA MET A 353 19.33 2.16 22.46
C MET A 353 19.27 0.67 22.11
N GLN A 354 20.23 -0.10 22.62
CA GLN A 354 20.29 -1.54 22.39
C GLN A 354 19.11 -2.26 23.04
N VAL A 355 18.82 -2.02 24.32
CA VAL A 355 17.71 -2.66 25.05
C VAL A 355 16.38 -2.38 24.39
N VAL A 356 16.13 -1.13 23.99
CA VAL A 356 14.91 -0.71 23.30
C VAL A 356 14.82 -1.35 21.91
N GLY A 357 15.94 -1.51 21.20
CA GLY A 357 16.01 -2.20 19.92
C GLY A 357 15.67 -3.69 20.03
N GLU A 358 16.19 -4.38 21.06
CA GLU A 358 15.86 -5.78 21.34
C GLU A 358 14.38 -5.96 21.70
N ASN A 359 13.80 -5.03 22.45
CA ASN A 359 12.37 -5.00 22.74
C ASN A 359 11.55 -4.75 21.46
N ALA A 360 11.96 -3.81 20.61
CA ALA A 360 11.32 -3.57 19.32
C ALA A 360 11.30 -4.82 18.46
N GLN A 361 12.39 -5.57 18.40
CA GLN A 361 12.48 -6.82 17.66
C GLN A 361 11.50 -7.87 18.17
N ARG A 362 11.29 -7.93 19.48
CA ARG A 362 10.37 -8.89 20.08
C ARG A 362 8.91 -8.51 19.90
N GLU A 363 8.58 -7.22 19.96
CA GLU A 363 7.22 -6.72 20.14
C GLU A 363 6.64 -6.10 18.86
N LEU A 364 7.45 -5.49 17.98
CA LEU A 364 6.98 -4.78 16.78
C LEU A 364 7.18 -5.57 15.48
N TYR A 365 8.01 -6.60 15.51
CA TYR A 365 8.27 -7.42 14.33
C TYR A 365 7.07 -8.29 13.98
N VAL A 366 6.60 -8.17 12.75
CA VAL A 366 5.59 -9.06 12.15
C VAL A 366 6.10 -9.54 10.79
N SER A 367 6.26 -10.85 10.62
CA SER A 367 6.59 -11.42 9.31
C SER A 367 5.38 -11.41 8.37
N TRP A 368 5.62 -11.38 7.06
CA TRP A 368 4.53 -11.57 6.09
C TRP A 368 3.80 -12.89 6.28
N GLU A 369 4.48 -13.95 6.67
CA GLU A 369 3.85 -15.23 6.97
C GLU A 369 2.80 -15.08 8.09
N THR A 370 3.16 -14.42 9.19
CA THR A 370 2.23 -14.17 10.30
C THR A 370 1.08 -13.23 9.90
N ALA A 371 1.38 -12.16 9.14
CA ALA A 371 0.36 -11.22 8.68
C ALA A 371 -0.67 -11.91 7.77
N VAL A 372 -0.20 -12.72 6.82
CA VAL A 372 -1.07 -13.44 5.89
C VAL A 372 -1.84 -14.57 6.59
N GLN A 373 -1.26 -15.26 7.58
CA GLN A 373 -1.99 -16.22 8.41
C GLN A 373 -3.18 -15.58 9.14
N ARG A 374 -3.00 -14.37 9.69
CA ARG A 374 -4.09 -13.58 10.29
C ARG A 374 -5.17 -13.23 9.25
N ALA A 375 -4.74 -12.79 8.07
CA ALA A 375 -5.65 -12.48 6.97
C ALA A 375 -6.42 -13.72 6.50
N MET A 376 -5.76 -14.89 6.37
CA MET A 376 -6.39 -16.15 5.99
C MET A 376 -7.45 -16.60 7.00
N ALA A 377 -7.16 -16.49 8.30
CA ALA A 377 -8.14 -16.78 9.34
C ALA A 377 -9.36 -15.83 9.25
N ARG A 378 -9.14 -14.56 8.86
CA ARG A 378 -10.24 -13.63 8.65
C ARG A 378 -11.02 -13.90 7.37
N TYR A 379 -10.37 -14.34 6.29
CA TYR A 379 -11.05 -14.75 5.06
C TYR A 379 -12.08 -15.86 5.29
N GLU A 380 -11.78 -16.82 6.16
CA GLU A 380 -12.76 -17.86 6.55
C GLU A 380 -14.04 -17.24 7.12
N VAL A 381 -13.89 -16.30 8.04
CA VAL A 381 -15.03 -15.59 8.64
C VAL A 381 -15.81 -14.78 7.59
N VAL A 382 -15.09 -14.13 6.66
CA VAL A 382 -15.71 -13.36 5.58
C VAL A 382 -16.53 -14.25 4.65
N ILE A 383 -15.95 -15.38 4.22
CA ILE A 383 -16.62 -16.35 3.34
C ILE A 383 -17.88 -16.91 4.03
N ASP A 384 -17.77 -17.30 5.31
CA ASP A 384 -18.89 -17.83 6.07
C ASP A 384 -20.01 -16.77 6.28
N ASN A 385 -19.64 -15.53 6.56
CA ASN A 385 -20.59 -14.42 6.68
C ASN A 385 -21.31 -14.15 5.35
N TYR A 386 -20.58 -14.19 4.23
CA TYR A 386 -21.17 -14.02 2.92
C TYR A 386 -22.15 -15.16 2.58
N ARG A 387 -21.74 -16.41 2.77
CA ARG A 387 -22.57 -17.61 2.50
C ARG A 387 -23.81 -17.67 3.40
N SER A 388 -23.71 -17.23 4.64
CA SER A 388 -24.84 -17.16 5.60
C SER A 388 -25.73 -15.91 5.42
N GLY A 389 -25.44 -15.04 4.46
CA GLY A 389 -26.24 -13.84 4.17
C GLY A 389 -26.13 -12.75 5.24
N LYS A 390 -25.10 -12.72 6.07
CA LYS A 390 -24.89 -11.69 7.10
C LYS A 390 -24.52 -10.34 6.50
N TYR A 391 -23.88 -10.32 5.33
CA TYR A 391 -23.62 -9.06 4.64
C TYR A 391 -24.89 -8.56 3.94
N PRO A 392 -25.13 -7.23 3.90
CA PRO A 392 -26.28 -6.68 3.23
C PRO A 392 -26.28 -7.08 1.74
N LYS A 393 -27.46 -7.47 1.24
CA LYS A 393 -27.65 -7.71 -0.19
C LYS A 393 -27.44 -6.37 -0.90
N ARG A 394 -26.26 -6.19 -1.49
CA ARG A 394 -25.96 -5.00 -2.26
C ARG A 394 -26.50 -5.19 -3.68
N GLU A 395 -27.16 -4.18 -4.22
CA GLU A 395 -27.52 -4.20 -5.64
C GLU A 395 -26.23 -4.29 -6.45
N ARG A 396 -26.12 -5.34 -7.26
CA ARG A 396 -24.88 -5.70 -7.96
C ARG A 396 -24.50 -4.68 -9.05
N PHE A 397 -25.50 -3.94 -9.57
CA PHE A 397 -25.37 -2.82 -10.49
C PHE A 397 -26.42 -1.78 -10.15
N GLY A 398 -26.23 -1.01 -9.12
CA GLY A 398 -27.10 0.10 -8.74
C GLY A 398 -26.61 1.44 -9.28
N ASP A 399 -27.46 2.46 -9.17
CA ASP A 399 -27.11 3.85 -9.52
C ASP A 399 -25.82 4.33 -8.83
N GLU A 400 -25.54 3.79 -7.65
CA GLU A 400 -24.33 4.11 -6.86
C GLU A 400 -23.05 3.60 -7.51
N PHE A 401 -23.05 2.41 -8.15
CA PHE A 401 -21.90 1.91 -8.90
C PHE A 401 -21.54 2.85 -10.05
N PHE A 402 -22.56 3.24 -10.86
CA PHE A 402 -22.35 4.10 -12.02
C PHE A 402 -21.97 5.52 -11.61
N LYS A 403 -22.55 6.08 -10.54
CA LYS A 403 -22.15 7.38 -9.98
C LYS A 403 -20.68 7.38 -9.51
N THR A 404 -20.27 6.31 -8.82
CA THR A 404 -18.88 6.15 -8.36
C THR A 404 -17.91 6.06 -9.53
N GLN A 405 -18.27 5.24 -10.54
CA GLN A 405 -17.47 5.11 -11.75
C GLN A 405 -17.38 6.44 -12.50
N GLY A 406 -18.52 7.13 -12.72
CA GLY A 406 -18.57 8.43 -13.36
C GLY A 406 -17.69 9.46 -12.65
N GLY A 407 -17.79 9.58 -11.32
CA GLY A 407 -16.97 10.50 -10.54
C GLY A 407 -15.47 10.21 -10.63
N LEU A 408 -15.05 8.95 -10.65
CA LEU A 408 -13.65 8.59 -10.86
C LEU A 408 -13.19 8.88 -12.30
N MET A 409 -14.02 8.57 -13.30
CA MET A 409 -13.70 8.86 -14.70
C MET A 409 -13.62 10.36 -14.98
N GLU A 410 -14.50 11.18 -14.40
CA GLU A 410 -14.41 12.65 -14.46
C GLU A 410 -13.12 13.16 -13.83
N ALA A 411 -12.72 12.61 -12.68
CA ALA A 411 -11.45 12.96 -12.04
C ALA A 411 -10.27 12.61 -12.95
N PHE A 412 -10.26 11.43 -13.59
CA PHE A 412 -9.24 11.04 -14.57
C PHE A 412 -9.25 11.91 -15.82
N ALA A 413 -10.41 12.23 -16.35
CA ALA A 413 -10.56 13.09 -17.53
C ALA A 413 -10.05 14.52 -17.26
N SER A 414 -10.24 15.04 -16.04
CA SER A 414 -9.75 16.37 -15.65
C SER A 414 -8.23 16.48 -15.61
N VAL A 415 -7.54 15.35 -15.48
CA VAL A 415 -6.05 15.29 -15.44
C VAL A 415 -5.44 15.09 -16.83
N GLY A 416 -6.21 14.59 -17.78
CA GLY A 416 -5.75 14.40 -19.14
C GLY A 416 -6.89 14.35 -20.13
N GLU A 417 -6.79 15.09 -21.25
CA GLU A 417 -7.66 14.87 -22.39
C GLU A 417 -7.51 13.41 -22.85
N LEU A 418 -8.52 12.58 -22.56
CA LEU A 418 -8.66 11.29 -23.23
C LEU A 418 -8.83 11.57 -24.71
N SER A 419 -7.97 10.99 -25.56
CA SER A 419 -8.20 11.09 -27.01
C SER A 419 -9.52 10.40 -27.37
N GLU A 420 -10.18 10.87 -28.42
CA GLU A 420 -11.44 10.27 -28.91
C GLU A 420 -11.26 8.78 -29.25
N GLU A 421 -10.07 8.36 -29.70
CA GLU A 421 -9.71 6.96 -29.96
C GLU A 421 -9.76 6.09 -28.70
N ILE A 422 -9.16 6.58 -27.60
CA ILE A 422 -9.16 5.86 -26.31
C ILE A 422 -10.59 5.77 -25.75
N ALA A 423 -11.39 6.82 -25.90
CA ALA A 423 -12.80 6.80 -25.47
C ALA A 423 -13.64 5.82 -26.30
N ALA A 424 -13.36 5.66 -27.59
CA ALA A 424 -14.02 4.68 -28.45
C ALA A 424 -13.65 3.24 -28.10
N GLU A 425 -12.38 2.96 -27.83
CA GLU A 425 -11.87 1.65 -27.41
C GLU A 425 -12.44 1.24 -26.06
N LEU A 426 -12.49 2.15 -25.10
CA LEU A 426 -13.13 1.96 -23.78
C LEU A 426 -14.63 1.62 -23.89
N ARG A 427 -15.35 2.20 -24.87
CA ARG A 427 -16.77 1.89 -25.11
C ARG A 427 -16.97 0.47 -25.63
N ILE A 428 -16.14 0.03 -26.57
CA ILE A 428 -16.22 -1.33 -27.14
C ILE A 428 -15.97 -2.38 -26.06
N GLU A 429 -14.90 -2.25 -25.28
CA GLU A 429 -14.58 -3.19 -24.20
C GLU A 429 -15.67 -3.20 -23.11
N ARG A 430 -16.25 -2.04 -22.79
CA ARG A 430 -17.39 -1.93 -21.88
C ARG A 430 -18.58 -2.75 -22.32
N ASP A 431 -18.97 -2.61 -23.58
CA ASP A 431 -20.14 -3.29 -24.13
C ASP A 431 -19.93 -4.82 -24.17
N GLU A 432 -18.72 -5.28 -24.49
CA GLU A 432 -18.33 -6.69 -24.41
C GLU A 432 -18.35 -7.21 -22.96
N ALA A 433 -17.87 -6.43 -22.01
CA ALA A 433 -17.91 -6.77 -20.60
C ALA A 433 -19.33 -6.92 -20.07
N LEU A 434 -20.20 -5.95 -20.40
CA LEU A 434 -21.62 -6.00 -20.03
C LEU A 434 -22.34 -7.20 -20.65
N GLN A 435 -22.06 -7.52 -21.91
CA GLN A 435 -22.62 -8.71 -22.57
C GLN A 435 -22.14 -10.00 -21.89
N THR A 436 -20.89 -10.10 -21.51
CA THR A 436 -20.34 -11.27 -20.81
C THR A 436 -20.97 -11.44 -19.43
N ILE A 437 -21.13 -10.36 -18.66
CA ILE A 437 -21.80 -10.37 -17.36
C ILE A 437 -23.26 -10.82 -17.52
N VAL A 438 -23.97 -10.32 -18.52
CA VAL A 438 -25.36 -10.69 -18.80
C VAL A 438 -25.44 -12.18 -19.20
N ARG A 439 -24.54 -12.65 -20.08
CA ARG A 439 -24.50 -14.05 -20.52
C ARG A 439 -24.22 -15.01 -19.37
N SER A 440 -23.18 -14.76 -18.59
CA SER A 440 -22.83 -15.59 -17.42
C SER A 440 -23.94 -15.61 -16.36
N ARG A 441 -24.63 -14.47 -16.19
CA ARG A 441 -25.80 -14.40 -15.30
C ARG A 441 -27.00 -15.14 -15.85
N GLN A 442 -27.17 -15.19 -17.16
CA GLN A 442 -28.21 -15.96 -17.81
C GLN A 442 -27.96 -17.47 -17.67
N GLU A 443 -26.73 -17.93 -17.84
CA GLU A 443 -26.33 -19.32 -17.62
C GLU A 443 -26.53 -19.77 -16.15
N LEU A 444 -26.22 -18.89 -15.18
CA LEU A 444 -26.49 -19.15 -13.76
C LEU A 444 -28.00 -19.16 -13.44
N ARG A 445 -28.81 -18.37 -14.14
CA ARG A 445 -30.27 -18.30 -13.91
C ARG A 445 -31.04 -19.39 -14.60
N GLU A 446 -30.59 -19.91 -15.74
CA GLU A 446 -31.15 -21.11 -16.35
C GLU A 446 -30.99 -22.34 -15.42
N ARG A 447 -29.99 -22.30 -14.55
CA ARG A 447 -29.83 -23.25 -13.43
C ARG A 447 -30.73 -22.97 -12.23
N PHE A 448 -31.24 -21.72 -12.06
CA PHE A 448 -31.99 -21.28 -10.86
C PHE A 448 -33.40 -20.69 -11.12
N GLY A 449 -33.92 -20.68 -12.34
CA GLY A 449 -35.36 -20.56 -12.65
C GLY A 449 -35.95 -19.14 -12.70
N GLU A 450 -35.24 -18.09 -13.14
CA GLU A 450 -35.81 -16.75 -13.40
C GLU A 450 -35.91 -16.40 -14.89
N THR A 451 -36.93 -15.59 -15.28
CA THR A 451 -37.35 -15.39 -16.66
C THR A 451 -36.45 -14.46 -17.51
N LYS A 452 -36.33 -14.79 -18.79
CA LYS A 452 -35.53 -14.12 -19.81
C LYS A 452 -35.87 -12.62 -20.00
N GLN A 453 -37.10 -12.23 -19.69
CA GLN A 453 -37.64 -10.89 -19.93
C GLN A 453 -37.19 -9.85 -18.89
N GLU A 454 -37.09 -10.21 -17.62
CA GLU A 454 -36.55 -9.33 -16.56
C GLU A 454 -35.05 -9.00 -16.73
N LEU A 455 -34.34 -9.90 -17.39
CA LEU A 455 -32.93 -9.71 -17.71
C LEU A 455 -32.73 -8.69 -18.85
N ALA A 456 -33.53 -8.74 -19.89
CA ALA A 456 -33.43 -7.81 -21.01
C ALA A 456 -33.75 -6.38 -20.58
N GLU A 457 -34.79 -6.19 -19.74
CA GLU A 457 -35.18 -4.87 -19.24
C GLU A 457 -34.15 -4.26 -18.31
N ARG A 458 -33.49 -5.07 -17.47
CA ARG A 458 -32.39 -4.61 -16.62
C ARG A 458 -31.11 -4.28 -17.43
N TYR A 459 -30.85 -5.03 -18.51
CA TYR A 459 -29.72 -4.78 -19.40
C TYR A 459 -29.86 -3.44 -20.14
N GLU A 460 -30.99 -3.17 -20.70
CA GLU A 460 -31.34 -1.88 -21.33
C GLU A 460 -31.19 -0.72 -20.37
N THR A 461 -31.64 -0.89 -19.11
CA THR A 461 -31.51 0.11 -18.06
C THR A 461 -30.05 0.36 -17.68
N ILE A 462 -29.22 -0.69 -17.65
CA ILE A 462 -27.79 -0.59 -17.38
C ILE A 462 -27.07 0.15 -18.51
N LEU A 463 -27.33 -0.19 -19.78
CA LEU A 463 -26.72 0.49 -20.92
C LEU A 463 -27.08 1.98 -20.95
N GLN A 464 -28.35 2.34 -20.75
CA GLN A 464 -28.80 3.74 -20.72
C GLN A 464 -28.15 4.55 -19.57
N LYS A 465 -27.86 3.90 -18.45
CA LYS A 465 -27.15 4.56 -17.32
C LYS A 465 -25.67 4.74 -17.63
N VAL A 466 -25.02 3.77 -18.24
CA VAL A 466 -23.61 3.86 -18.61
C VAL A 466 -23.38 4.95 -19.67
N ASP A 467 -24.27 5.04 -20.70
CA ASP A 467 -24.19 6.09 -21.72
C ASP A 467 -24.41 7.51 -21.18
N ARG A 468 -25.02 7.65 -20.00
CA ARG A 468 -25.21 8.96 -19.36
C ARG A 468 -23.96 9.44 -18.62
N TYR A 469 -23.02 8.56 -18.29
CA TYR A 469 -21.83 8.84 -17.48
C TYR A 469 -20.50 8.69 -18.26
N LEU A 470 -20.55 8.38 -19.55
CA LEU A 470 -19.47 8.45 -20.53
C LEU A 470 -19.76 9.51 -21.59
#